data_728f54d1042816748d5b1edc755c40aa
#
_entry.id   728f54d1042816748d5b1edc755c40aa
#
_cell.length_a   1.000
_cell.length_b   1.000
_cell.length_c   1.000
_cell.angle_alpha   90.00
_cell.angle_beta   90.00
_cell.angle_gamma   90.00
#
_symmetry.space_group_name_H-M   'P 1'
#
loop_
_entity.id
_entity.type
_entity.pdbx_description
1 polymer ?
#
loop_
_entity_poly.entity_id
_entity_poly.type
_entity_poly.pdbx_seq_one_letter_code
_entity_poly.pdbx_strand_id
1 'polypeptide(L)'
;TAKESDYLKKGIELFQKKDFEKSKILFERDIVFDPKSEKSYLYLAKIFNNNDNDFEQEINLNNVLLLNPQNDEALYMLVLLKIKQSDYNHAKKLLDQFVLVCKSFCSKKKEIQEKFEKMTSDDAKSNN
;
A
#
# COMPACT_ATOMS: atom_id res chain seq x y z
N THR A 1 1.24 10.35 22.16
CA THR A 1 1.48 9.36 21.11
C THR A 1 1.63 7.97 21.70
N ALA A 2 0.92 7.00 21.11
CA ALA A 2 1.01 5.62 21.56
C ALA A 2 2.42 5.07 21.32
N LYS A 3 2.96 4.41 22.32
CA LYS A 3 4.26 3.71 22.22
C LYS A 3 4.10 2.53 21.26
N GLU A 4 5.05 2.34 20.37
CA GLU A 4 5.07 1.17 19.49
C GLU A 4 5.16 -0.11 20.31
N SER A 5 4.35 -1.12 19.95
CA SER A 5 4.39 -2.41 20.62
C SER A 5 5.68 -3.16 20.30
N ASP A 6 6.04 -4.09 21.16
CA ASP A 6 7.19 -4.97 20.90
C ASP A 6 6.95 -5.86 19.68
N TYR A 7 5.69 -6.24 19.41
CA TYR A 7 5.34 -7.00 18.21
C TYR A 7 5.63 -6.19 16.95
N LEU A 8 5.25 -4.90 16.94
CA LEU A 8 5.49 -4.03 15.78
C LEU A 8 6.99 -3.86 15.54
N LYS A 9 7.75 -3.54 16.58
CA LYS A 9 9.21 -3.36 16.47
C LYS A 9 9.89 -4.62 15.94
N LYS A 10 9.57 -5.77 16.50
CA LYS A 10 10.16 -7.04 16.08
C LYS A 10 9.70 -7.43 14.69
N GLY A 11 8.43 -7.16 14.36
CA GLY A 11 7.91 -7.38 13.02
C GLY A 11 8.68 -6.60 11.96
N ILE A 12 8.94 -5.31 12.22
CA ILE A 12 9.72 -4.46 11.31
C ILE A 12 11.14 -4.99 11.15
N GLU A 13 11.77 -5.39 12.24
CA GLU A 13 13.13 -5.95 12.22
C GLU A 13 13.19 -7.21 11.34
N LEU A 14 12.25 -8.12 11.49
CA LEU A 14 12.17 -9.33 10.68
C LEU A 14 11.83 -9.03 9.23
N PHE A 15 10.98 -8.04 8.99
CA PHE A 15 10.67 -7.59 7.63
C PHE A 15 11.94 -7.08 6.92
N GLN A 16 12.76 -6.30 7.60
CA GLN A 16 14.02 -5.79 7.05
C GLN A 16 15.00 -6.93 6.71
N LYS A 17 14.93 -8.03 7.45
CA LYS A 17 15.71 -9.24 7.19
C LYS A 17 15.05 -10.13 6.13
N LYS A 18 13.94 -9.71 5.56
CA LYS A 18 13.14 -10.45 4.57
C LYS A 18 12.56 -11.77 5.10
N ASP A 19 12.42 -11.88 6.42
CA ASP A 19 11.72 -13.01 7.04
C ASP A 19 10.22 -12.67 7.11
N PHE A 20 9.57 -12.75 5.95
CA PHE A 20 8.20 -12.29 5.80
C PHE A 20 7.18 -13.15 6.54
N GLU A 21 7.42 -14.45 6.65
CA GLU A 21 6.50 -15.34 7.37
C GLU A 21 6.43 -15.00 8.86
N LYS A 22 7.59 -14.85 9.49
CA LYS A 22 7.64 -14.49 10.91
C LYS A 22 7.18 -13.05 11.16
N SER A 23 7.58 -12.12 10.30
CA SER A 23 7.15 -10.73 10.45
C SER A 23 5.63 -10.60 10.32
N LYS A 24 5.01 -11.32 9.40
CA LYS A 24 3.56 -11.33 9.22
C LYS A 24 2.83 -11.70 10.51
N ILE A 25 3.27 -12.77 11.16
CA ILE A 25 2.66 -13.23 12.43
C ILE A 25 2.72 -12.12 13.49
N LEU A 26 3.84 -11.40 13.56
CA LEU A 26 4.02 -10.34 14.56
C LEU A 26 3.15 -9.11 14.25
N PHE A 27 3.00 -8.74 12.99
CA PHE A 27 2.09 -7.66 12.61
C PHE A 27 0.63 -8.04 12.89
N GLU A 28 0.26 -9.28 12.64
CA GLU A 28 -1.09 -9.78 12.96
C GLU A 28 -1.36 -9.75 14.47
N ARG A 29 -0.37 -10.11 15.28
CA ARG A 29 -0.48 -10.00 16.74
C ARG A 29 -0.60 -8.56 17.20
N ASP A 30 0.17 -7.65 16.60
CA ASP A 30 0.09 -6.23 16.93
C ASP A 30 -1.33 -5.70 16.67
N ILE A 31 -1.97 -6.09 15.60
CA ILE A 31 -3.33 -5.66 15.25
C ILE A 31 -4.36 -6.19 16.27
N VAL A 32 -4.14 -7.38 16.82
CA VAL A 32 -5.03 -7.93 17.87
C VAL A 32 -5.03 -7.01 19.10
N PHE A 33 -3.86 -6.51 19.49
CA PHE A 33 -3.73 -5.62 20.65
C PHE A 33 -4.04 -4.17 20.32
N ASP A 34 -3.72 -3.74 19.10
CA ASP A 34 -3.95 -2.37 18.63
C ASP A 34 -4.58 -2.41 17.23
N PRO A 35 -5.91 -2.49 17.15
CA PRO A 35 -6.61 -2.50 15.85
C PRO A 35 -6.43 -1.23 15.03
N LYS A 36 -5.87 -0.18 15.61
CA LYS A 36 -5.58 1.10 14.93
C LYS A 36 -4.12 1.23 14.54
N SER A 37 -3.39 0.13 14.50
CA SER A 37 -1.97 0.12 14.11
C SER A 37 -1.81 0.28 12.60
N GLU A 38 -1.80 1.52 12.15
CA GLU A 38 -1.61 1.89 10.74
C GLU A 38 -0.37 1.21 10.14
N LYS A 39 0.74 1.22 10.89
CA LYS A 39 2.00 0.62 10.42
C LYS A 39 1.88 -0.88 10.19
N SER A 40 1.21 -1.62 11.08
CA SER A 40 1.06 -3.07 10.90
C SER A 40 0.27 -3.41 9.65
N TYR A 41 -0.82 -2.70 9.39
CA TYR A 41 -1.55 -2.89 8.13
C TYR A 41 -0.70 -2.57 6.91
N LEU A 42 0.10 -1.50 6.97
CA LEU A 42 0.96 -1.13 5.86
C LEU A 42 2.03 -2.20 5.57
N TYR A 43 2.69 -2.70 6.62
CA TYR A 43 3.68 -3.77 6.46
C TYR A 43 3.04 -5.07 5.98
N LEU A 44 1.85 -5.41 6.45
CA LEU A 44 1.12 -6.56 5.94
C LEU A 44 0.83 -6.41 4.44
N ALA A 45 0.40 -5.22 4.01
CA ALA A 45 0.21 -4.95 2.58
C ALA A 45 1.48 -5.17 1.78
N LYS A 46 2.64 -4.75 2.32
CA LYS A 46 3.93 -4.94 1.66
C LYS A 46 4.30 -6.42 1.55
N ILE A 47 4.02 -7.20 2.59
CA ILE A 47 4.26 -8.66 2.59
C ILE A 47 3.38 -9.32 1.53
N PHE A 48 2.10 -9.00 1.51
CA PHE A 48 1.18 -9.57 0.52
C PHE A 48 1.52 -9.16 -0.91
N ASN A 49 2.01 -7.92 -1.10
CA ASN A 49 2.53 -7.51 -2.40
C ASN A 49 3.73 -8.37 -2.83
N ASN A 50 4.64 -8.65 -1.90
CA ASN A 50 5.78 -9.51 -2.18
C ASN A 50 5.37 -10.94 -2.54
N ASN A 51 4.24 -11.41 -2.01
CA ASN A 51 3.70 -12.75 -2.26
C ASN A 51 2.70 -12.80 -3.42
N ASP A 52 2.55 -11.70 -4.16
CA ASP A 52 1.59 -11.57 -5.27
C ASP A 52 0.14 -11.86 -4.84
N ASN A 53 -0.19 -11.58 -3.58
CA ASN A 53 -1.53 -11.74 -3.06
C ASN A 53 -2.28 -10.41 -3.13
N ASP A 54 -2.83 -10.10 -4.30
CA ASP A 54 -3.49 -8.83 -4.58
C ASP A 54 -4.70 -8.59 -3.68
N PHE A 55 -5.47 -9.63 -3.40
CA PHE A 55 -6.68 -9.53 -2.58
C PHE A 55 -6.36 -9.08 -1.15
N GLU A 56 -5.43 -9.76 -0.50
CA GLU A 56 -5.03 -9.41 0.86
C GLU A 56 -4.26 -8.09 0.92
N GLN A 57 -3.49 -7.78 -0.11
CA GLN A 57 -2.82 -6.49 -0.22
C GLN A 57 -3.84 -5.35 -0.22
N GLU A 58 -4.88 -5.47 -1.03
CA GLU A 58 -5.91 -4.44 -1.13
C GLU A 58 -6.65 -4.25 0.18
N ILE A 59 -7.02 -5.34 0.86
CA ILE A 59 -7.69 -5.27 2.17
C ILE A 59 -6.84 -4.46 3.15
N ASN A 60 -5.55 -4.77 3.24
CA ASN A 60 -4.67 -4.11 4.20
C ASN A 60 -4.40 -2.65 3.83
N LEU A 61 -4.27 -2.33 2.54
CA LEU A 61 -4.14 -0.94 2.09
C LEU A 61 -5.39 -0.13 2.41
N ASN A 62 -6.57 -0.72 2.22
CA ASN A 62 -7.82 -0.05 2.56
C ASN A 62 -7.93 0.19 4.07
N ASN A 63 -7.44 -0.73 4.89
CA ASN A 63 -7.39 -0.51 6.34
C ASN A 63 -6.46 0.64 6.72
N VAL A 64 -5.30 0.76 6.07
CA VAL A 64 -4.41 1.90 6.26
C VAL A 64 -5.13 3.21 5.94
N LEU A 65 -5.79 3.27 4.78
CA LEU A 65 -6.45 4.50 4.33
C LEU A 65 -7.71 4.83 5.13
N LEU A 66 -8.36 3.83 5.72
CA LEU A 66 -9.45 4.06 6.65
C LEU A 66 -8.95 4.75 7.92
N LEU A 67 -7.78 4.35 8.42
CA LEU A 67 -7.15 4.94 9.60
C LEU A 67 -6.49 6.29 9.29
N ASN A 68 -5.87 6.41 8.13
CA ASN A 68 -5.17 7.61 7.69
C ASN A 68 -5.34 7.81 6.18
N PRO A 69 -6.36 8.57 5.74
CA PRO A 69 -6.60 8.79 4.30
C PRO A 69 -5.45 9.50 3.59
N GLN A 70 -4.50 10.09 4.32
CA GLN A 70 -3.36 10.82 3.76
C GLN A 70 -2.07 10.01 3.75
N ASN A 71 -2.11 8.70 4.05
CA ASN A 71 -0.92 7.87 3.96
C ASN A 71 -0.50 7.73 2.51
N ASP A 72 0.54 8.45 2.12
CA ASP A 72 0.96 8.53 0.71
C ASP A 72 1.58 7.24 0.21
N GLU A 73 2.27 6.48 1.05
CA GLU A 73 2.80 5.17 0.65
C GLU A 73 1.66 4.19 0.33
N ALA A 74 0.62 4.17 1.15
CA ALA A 74 -0.55 3.32 0.91
C ALA A 74 -1.28 3.74 -0.37
N LEU A 75 -1.45 5.04 -0.59
CA LEU A 75 -2.04 5.55 -1.83
C LEU A 75 -1.22 5.13 -3.05
N TYR A 76 0.08 5.30 -2.99
CA TYR A 76 0.99 4.91 -4.06
C TYR A 76 0.86 3.41 -4.39
N MET A 77 0.90 2.56 -3.37
CA MET A 77 0.77 1.12 -3.55
C MET A 77 -0.59 0.74 -4.14
N LEU A 78 -1.65 1.39 -3.68
CA LEU A 78 -3.00 1.08 -4.18
C LEU A 78 -3.20 1.56 -5.62
N VAL A 79 -2.61 2.70 -6.00
CA VAL A 79 -2.62 3.13 -7.41
C VAL A 79 -1.96 2.08 -8.29
N LEU A 80 -0.77 1.59 -7.89
CA LEU A 80 -0.08 0.54 -8.64
C LEU A 80 -0.94 -0.72 -8.78
N LEU A 81 -1.60 -1.11 -7.71
CA LEU A 81 -2.48 -2.28 -7.72
C LEU A 81 -3.66 -2.08 -8.67
N LYS A 82 -4.29 -0.91 -8.65
CA LYS A 82 -5.41 -0.59 -9.56
C LYS A 82 -4.97 -0.52 -11.01
N ILE A 83 -3.77 -0.02 -11.27
CA ILE A 83 -3.17 -0.08 -12.62
C ILE A 83 -3.01 -1.54 -13.06
N LYS A 84 -2.47 -2.39 -12.20
CA LYS A 84 -2.30 -3.82 -12.47
C LYS A 84 -3.63 -4.49 -12.80
N GLN A 85 -4.71 -4.07 -12.12
CA GLN A 85 -6.07 -4.60 -12.32
C GLN A 85 -6.81 -3.94 -13.49
N SER A 86 -6.17 -3.01 -14.18
CA SER A 86 -6.78 -2.22 -15.27
C SER A 86 -8.04 -1.46 -14.82
N ASP A 87 -8.07 -1.04 -13.56
CA ASP A 87 -9.18 -0.29 -12.98
C ASP A 87 -8.88 1.21 -13.06
N TYR A 88 -9.20 1.81 -14.20
CA TYR A 88 -8.92 3.22 -14.50
C TYR A 88 -9.53 4.18 -13.50
N ASN A 89 -10.81 4.00 -13.23
CA ASN A 89 -11.56 4.96 -12.42
C ASN A 89 -11.02 5.05 -11.01
N HIS A 90 -10.74 3.91 -10.40
CA HIS A 90 -10.15 3.87 -9.07
C HIS A 90 -8.70 4.35 -9.09
N ALA A 91 -7.91 3.92 -10.08
CA ALA A 91 -6.53 4.37 -10.20
C ALA A 91 -6.45 5.89 -10.32
N LYS A 92 -7.32 6.51 -11.12
CA LYS A 92 -7.35 7.96 -11.31
C LYS A 92 -7.66 8.71 -10.02
N LYS A 93 -8.69 8.28 -9.29
CA LYS A 93 -9.08 8.89 -8.02
C LYS A 93 -7.95 8.82 -7.00
N LEU A 94 -7.34 7.65 -6.87
CA LEU A 94 -6.25 7.43 -5.92
C LEU A 94 -5.01 8.22 -6.30
N LEU A 95 -4.71 8.30 -7.60
CA LEU A 95 -3.58 9.08 -8.10
C LEU A 95 -3.77 10.57 -7.81
N ASP A 96 -4.96 11.11 -8.07
CA ASP A 96 -5.27 12.50 -7.76
C ASP A 96 -5.12 12.78 -6.27
N GLN A 97 -5.58 11.87 -5.42
CA GLN A 97 -5.43 11.97 -3.99
C GLN A 97 -3.94 11.95 -3.57
N PHE A 98 -3.17 11.02 -4.15
CA PHE A 98 -1.74 10.90 -3.89
C PHE A 98 -1.02 12.21 -4.22
N VAL A 99 -1.28 12.77 -5.40
CA VAL A 99 -0.65 14.02 -5.84
C VAL A 99 -0.98 15.16 -4.88
N LEU A 100 -2.21 15.18 -4.35
CA LEU A 100 -2.67 16.23 -3.44
C LEU A 100 -2.02 16.14 -2.06
N VAL A 101 -1.81 14.92 -1.53
CA VAL A 101 -1.43 14.74 -0.11
C VAL A 101 -0.01 14.18 0.09
N CYS A 102 0.72 13.83 -0.95
CA CYS A 102 2.00 13.17 -0.80
C CYS A 102 2.96 14.00 0.06
N LYS A 103 3.79 13.30 0.84
CA LYS A 103 4.86 13.87 1.68
C LYS A 103 6.15 13.08 1.49
N SER A 104 6.18 11.86 2.01
CA SER A 104 7.37 11.00 1.95
C SER A 104 7.57 10.37 0.57
N PHE A 105 6.50 10.20 -0.20
CA PHE A 105 6.53 9.51 -1.49
C PHE A 105 6.36 10.44 -2.69
N CYS A 106 6.50 11.76 -2.51
CA CYS A 106 6.38 12.71 -3.62
C CYS A 106 7.41 12.46 -4.73
N SER A 107 8.55 11.87 -4.40
CA SER A 107 9.56 11.49 -5.39
C SER A 107 9.04 10.45 -6.39
N LYS A 108 7.97 9.74 -6.06
CA LYS A 108 7.35 8.74 -6.94
C LYS A 108 6.25 9.32 -7.84
N LYS A 109 5.92 10.59 -7.69
CA LYS A 109 4.83 11.24 -8.42
C LYS A 109 4.96 11.08 -9.93
N LYS A 110 6.11 11.45 -10.47
CA LYS A 110 6.36 11.39 -11.91
C LYS A 110 6.24 9.97 -12.44
N GLU A 111 6.87 9.03 -11.76
CA GLU A 111 6.86 7.62 -12.14
C GLU A 111 5.46 7.05 -12.20
N ILE A 112 4.65 7.32 -11.18
CA ILE A 112 3.30 6.76 -11.10
C ILE A 112 2.34 7.43 -12.09
N GLN A 113 2.51 8.73 -12.34
CA GLN A 113 1.76 9.43 -13.38
C GLN A 113 2.05 8.86 -14.77
N GLU A 114 3.32 8.59 -15.07
CA GLU A 114 3.73 7.98 -16.34
C GLU A 114 3.15 6.57 -16.49
N LYS A 115 3.17 5.77 -15.43
CA LYS A 115 2.56 4.42 -15.46
C LYS A 115 1.07 4.47 -15.73
N PHE A 116 0.37 5.41 -15.10
CA PHE A 116 -1.06 5.60 -15.33
C PHE A 116 -1.34 6.02 -16.79
N GLU A 117 -0.60 6.99 -17.30
CA GLU A 117 -0.75 7.47 -18.68
C GLU A 117 -0.48 6.35 -19.69
N LYS A 118 0.55 5.54 -19.45
CA LYS A 118 0.87 4.40 -20.31
C LYS A 118 -0.27 3.38 -20.32
N MET A 119 -0.86 3.09 -19.18
CA MET A 119 -2.01 2.19 -19.08
C MET A 119 -3.17 2.68 -19.94
N THR A 120 -3.55 3.95 -19.81
CA THR A 120 -4.66 4.54 -20.58
C THR A 120 -4.35 4.59 -22.07
N SER A 121 -3.11 4.86 -22.45
CA SER A 121 -2.65 4.87 -23.84
C SER A 121 -2.70 3.46 -24.45
N ASP A 122 -2.23 2.45 -23.72
CA ASP A 122 -2.25 1.06 -24.19
C ASP A 122 -3.68 0.55 -24.39
N ASP A 123 -4.61 0.90 -23.51
CA ASP A 123 -6.02 0.53 -23.64
C ASP A 123 -6.67 1.23 -24.84
N ALA A 124 -6.37 2.50 -25.07
CA ALA A 124 -6.86 3.22 -26.25
C ALA A 124 -6.38 2.53 -27.53
N LYS A 125 -5.16 2.01 -27.55
CA LYS A 125 -4.63 1.25 -28.70
C LYS A 125 -5.31 -0.10 -28.87
N SER A 126 -5.62 -0.80 -27.77
CA SER A 126 -6.25 -2.11 -27.83
C SER A 126 -7.71 -2.05 -28.27
N ASN A 127 -8.36 -0.88 -28.12
CA ASN A 127 -9.75 -0.66 -28.53
C ASN A 127 -9.89 -0.17 -29.98
N ASN A 128 -8.78 0.02 -30.66
CA ASN A 128 -8.72 0.37 -32.08
C ASN A 128 -8.34 -0.89 -32.90
#